data_6d85c738c4e390dbc039812c9089b926
#
_entry.id   6d85c738c4e390dbc039812c9089b926
#
_cell.length_a   1.000
_cell.length_b   1.000
_cell.length_c   1.000
_cell.angle_alpha   90.00
_cell.angle_beta   90.00
_cell.angle_gamma   90.00
#
_symmetry.space_group_name_H-M   'P 1'
#
loop_
_entity.id
_entity.type
_entity.pdbx_description
1 polymer ?
#
loop_
_entity_poly.entity_id
_entity_poly.type
_entity_poly.pdbx_seq_one_letter_code
_entity_poly.pdbx_strand_id
1 'polypeptide(L)'
;MAAVLVMAGCGSSSSSLTGGAKAAPSGASGHGTVSVLYAGSLVNVMEHELGPAFAAATHDSYQGVGAGSTELVAQIKAKVRSGDVFISASPKADALLRGPGNGDWISWYATFAKAPLVIGYNPHSSFAAQFRAKPWYEVITEPGIRVGVTDPKLDPKGKLTTEALTKAAAMLSRPDLARALATFSVYPEEALVGRLEAGQLDAGFFYSNEASEQHIPTVPITPVAASATYTVAILKGARNPDGAEAFVRYLLGPAARTTLQRHGLAVLAPALTGSAAAVPAGLRSAVGAG
;
A
#
# COMPACT_ATOMS: atom_id res chain seq x y z
N MET A 1 49.85 47.55 -31.60
CA MET A 1 50.03 47.37 -33.08
C MET A 1 48.84 46.55 -33.55
N ALA A 2 48.01 47.27 -34.28
CA ALA A 2 47.37 46.94 -35.58
C ALA A 2 46.46 45.73 -35.56
N ALA A 3 45.15 45.81 -35.45
CA ALA A 3 44.14 46.21 -36.45
C ALA A 3 44.20 45.36 -37.75
N VAL A 4 43.12 44.62 -38.07
CA VAL A 4 42.42 44.72 -39.33
C VAL A 4 41.05 44.06 -39.29
N LEU A 5 40.05 44.81 -39.64
CA LEU A 5 38.65 44.62 -39.89
C LEU A 5 38.45 44.11 -41.33
N VAL A 6 37.56 43.15 -41.63
CA VAL A 6 36.88 43.03 -42.90
C VAL A 6 35.43 42.61 -42.70
N MET A 7 34.61 43.43 -43.32
CA MET A 7 33.15 43.34 -43.49
C MET A 7 32.70 42.47 -44.66
N ALA A 8 31.43 42.11 -44.60
CA ALA A 8 30.42 42.08 -45.65
C ALA A 8 30.02 40.72 -46.25
N GLY A 9 28.72 40.54 -46.33
CA GLY A 9 28.04 39.68 -47.29
C GLY A 9 26.57 39.39 -46.90
N CYS A 10 25.63 40.29 -47.23
CA CYS A 10 24.21 40.07 -47.31
C CYS A 10 23.81 39.01 -48.33
N GLY A 11 22.88 38.13 -47.96
CA GLY A 11 22.22 37.25 -48.92
C GLY A 11 20.85 36.80 -48.36
N SER A 12 19.83 37.60 -48.70
CA SER A 12 18.43 37.25 -48.45
C SER A 12 17.96 36.22 -49.49
N SER A 13 17.40 35.10 -49.04
CA SER A 13 16.54 34.28 -49.90
C SER A 13 15.43 33.67 -49.04
N SER A 14 14.25 34.24 -49.17
CA SER A 14 12.98 33.73 -48.67
C SER A 14 12.58 32.48 -49.46
N SER A 15 12.36 31.37 -48.79
CA SER A 15 11.62 30.24 -49.35
C SER A 15 10.68 29.70 -48.25
N SER A 16 9.42 30.08 -48.39
CA SER A 16 8.29 29.52 -47.65
C SER A 16 8.05 28.07 -48.09
N LEU A 17 8.26 27.12 -47.20
CA LEU A 17 7.71 25.77 -47.30
C LEU A 17 6.84 25.50 -46.10
N THR A 18 5.52 25.53 -46.31
CA THR A 18 4.49 24.99 -45.46
C THR A 18 4.66 23.48 -45.39
N GLY A 19 5.31 23.01 -44.33
CA GLY A 19 5.37 21.58 -43.94
C GLY A 19 4.67 21.42 -42.61
N GLY A 20 3.51 20.77 -42.62
CA GLY A 20 2.76 20.44 -41.41
C GLY A 20 3.61 19.63 -40.42
N ALA A 21 4.03 20.26 -39.36
CA ALA A 21 4.64 19.59 -38.24
C ALA A 21 3.55 18.78 -37.53
N LYS A 22 3.54 17.48 -37.80
CA LYS A 22 2.82 16.49 -36.97
C LYS A 22 3.40 16.63 -35.58
N ALA A 23 2.59 17.16 -34.65
CA ALA A 23 2.97 17.25 -33.26
C ALA A 23 3.32 15.84 -32.74
N ALA A 24 4.60 15.63 -32.46
CA ALA A 24 5.04 14.47 -31.72
C ALA A 24 4.33 14.51 -30.33
N PRO A 25 3.88 13.38 -29.80
CA PRO A 25 3.36 13.37 -28.44
C PRO A 25 4.48 13.87 -27.53
N SER A 26 4.22 14.97 -26.84
CA SER A 26 5.08 15.44 -25.74
C SER A 26 5.17 14.32 -24.70
N GLY A 27 6.22 13.51 -24.80
CA GLY A 27 6.62 12.65 -23.73
C GLY A 27 6.96 13.55 -22.55
N ALA A 28 6.09 13.61 -21.56
CA ALA A 28 6.35 14.30 -20.31
C ALA A 28 7.58 13.65 -19.68
N SER A 29 8.72 14.31 -19.79
CA SER A 29 9.91 13.99 -19.00
C SER A 29 9.62 14.47 -17.58
N GLY A 30 8.89 13.69 -16.81
CA GLY A 30 8.76 13.93 -15.38
C GLY A 30 10.08 13.54 -14.71
N HIS A 31 10.85 14.51 -14.28
CA HIS A 31 11.98 14.28 -13.37
C HIS A 31 11.59 14.84 -12.01
N GLY A 32 10.58 14.23 -11.38
CA GLY A 32 10.11 14.64 -10.07
C GLY A 32 10.25 13.51 -9.04
N THR A 33 10.06 13.83 -7.76
CA THR A 33 9.91 12.83 -6.71
C THR A 33 8.42 12.53 -6.54
N VAL A 34 8.06 11.25 -6.55
CA VAL A 34 6.72 10.77 -6.20
C VAL A 34 6.76 10.23 -4.78
N SER A 35 6.05 10.89 -3.87
CA SER A 35 5.93 10.49 -2.48
C SER A 35 4.71 9.59 -2.29
N VAL A 36 4.95 8.33 -1.91
CA VAL A 36 3.91 7.31 -1.75
C VAL A 36 3.78 6.93 -0.28
N LEU A 37 2.61 7.18 0.30
CA LEU A 37 2.24 6.75 1.64
C LEU A 37 1.48 5.44 1.52
N TYR A 38 1.94 4.36 2.14
CA TYR A 38 1.34 3.05 1.95
C TYR A 38 1.22 2.24 3.24
N ALA A 39 0.25 1.34 3.28
CA ALA A 39 0.06 0.38 4.38
C ALA A 39 1.35 -0.39 4.65
N GLY A 40 1.79 -0.46 5.90
CA GLY A 40 3.04 -1.08 6.31
C GLY A 40 3.21 -2.53 5.88
N SER A 41 2.10 -3.26 5.72
CA SER A 41 2.09 -4.63 5.15
C SER A 41 2.57 -4.74 3.69
N LEU A 42 2.82 -3.61 3.02
CA LEU A 42 3.39 -3.56 1.67
C LEU A 42 4.86 -3.12 1.67
N VAL A 43 5.48 -2.87 2.82
CA VAL A 43 6.85 -2.32 2.93
C VAL A 43 7.82 -3.10 2.04
N ASN A 44 7.85 -4.42 2.17
CA ASN A 44 8.82 -5.23 1.43
C ASN A 44 8.65 -5.10 -0.09
N VAL A 45 7.44 -5.31 -0.62
CA VAL A 45 7.19 -5.23 -2.06
C VAL A 45 7.35 -3.80 -2.60
N MET A 46 7.01 -2.78 -1.81
CA MET A 46 7.11 -1.38 -2.23
C MET A 46 8.57 -0.91 -2.28
N GLU A 47 9.36 -1.19 -1.23
CA GLU A 47 10.73 -0.67 -1.14
C GLU A 47 11.72 -1.47 -1.97
N HIS A 48 11.52 -2.79 -2.13
CA HIS A 48 12.50 -3.63 -2.82
C HIS A 48 12.15 -3.93 -4.28
N GLU A 49 10.89 -3.78 -4.69
CA GLU A 49 10.49 -4.13 -6.05
C GLU A 49 9.70 -3.03 -6.77
N LEU A 50 8.52 -2.64 -6.29
CA LEU A 50 7.64 -1.75 -7.05
C LEU A 50 8.18 -0.32 -7.15
N GLY A 51 8.71 0.24 -6.07
CA GLY A 51 9.31 1.57 -6.08
C GLY A 51 10.53 1.68 -6.99
N PRO A 52 11.55 0.81 -6.83
CA PRO A 52 12.71 0.78 -7.73
C PRO A 52 12.33 0.54 -9.20
N ALA A 53 11.40 -0.39 -9.47
CA ALA A 53 10.98 -0.69 -10.84
C ALA A 53 10.17 0.46 -11.46
N PHE A 54 9.33 1.16 -10.69
CA PHE A 54 8.67 2.40 -11.12
C PHE A 54 9.69 3.47 -11.48
N ALA A 55 10.67 3.73 -10.61
CA ALA A 55 11.70 4.72 -10.85
C ALA A 55 12.51 4.41 -12.12
N ALA A 56 12.86 3.14 -12.34
CA ALA A 56 13.56 2.71 -13.54
C ALA A 56 12.71 2.86 -14.81
N ALA A 57 11.40 2.65 -14.73
CA ALA A 57 10.49 2.72 -15.88
C ALA A 57 10.11 4.15 -16.28
N THR A 58 10.09 5.09 -15.34
CA THR A 58 9.57 6.47 -15.56
C THR A 58 10.65 7.54 -15.48
N HIS A 59 11.81 7.23 -14.92
CA HIS A 59 12.86 8.18 -14.56
C HIS A 59 12.44 9.19 -13.47
N ASP A 60 11.29 8.97 -12.80
CA ASP A 60 10.91 9.68 -11.59
C ASP A 60 11.59 9.06 -10.37
N SER A 61 11.90 9.90 -9.37
CA SER A 61 12.36 9.37 -8.07
C SER A 61 11.18 8.86 -7.25
N TYR A 62 11.32 7.68 -6.67
CA TYR A 62 10.36 7.12 -5.72
C TYR A 62 10.78 7.43 -4.28
N GLN A 63 9.82 7.85 -3.46
CA GLN A 63 9.99 8.01 -2.02
C GLN A 63 8.80 7.35 -1.30
N GLY A 64 9.06 6.24 -0.62
CA GLY A 64 8.05 5.47 0.10
C GLY A 64 8.01 5.77 1.60
N VAL A 65 6.84 5.66 2.20
CA VAL A 65 6.65 5.65 3.65
C VAL A 65 5.57 4.65 4.02
N GLY A 66 5.95 3.59 4.72
CA GLY A 66 5.05 2.58 5.26
C GLY A 66 4.70 2.83 6.72
N ALA A 67 3.41 2.73 7.05
CA ALA A 67 2.91 2.71 8.43
C ALA A 67 1.47 2.18 8.45
N GLY A 68 0.86 2.05 9.65
CA GLY A 68 -0.56 1.71 9.76
C GLY A 68 -1.44 2.70 8.98
N SER A 69 -2.36 2.19 8.14
CA SER A 69 -3.12 3.06 7.24
C SER A 69 -3.91 4.14 7.98
N THR A 70 -4.45 3.83 9.16
CA THR A 70 -5.18 4.82 9.98
C THR A 70 -4.23 5.84 10.62
N GLU A 71 -3.02 5.41 10.96
CA GLU A 71 -1.95 6.30 11.42
C GLU A 71 -1.57 7.30 10.31
N LEU A 72 -1.34 6.82 9.08
CA LEU A 72 -1.08 7.69 7.93
C LEU A 72 -2.23 8.69 7.69
N VAL A 73 -3.48 8.24 7.83
CA VAL A 73 -4.65 9.14 7.78
C VAL A 73 -4.56 10.24 8.83
N ALA A 74 -4.22 9.91 10.07
CA ALA A 74 -4.06 10.89 11.13
C ALA A 74 -2.92 11.89 10.83
N GLN A 75 -1.79 11.40 10.33
CA GLN A 75 -0.64 12.22 9.95
C GLN A 75 -0.96 13.17 8.77
N ILE A 76 -1.70 12.69 7.76
CA ILE A 76 -2.18 13.51 6.63
C ILE A 76 -3.10 14.62 7.14
N LYS A 77 -4.11 14.27 7.95
CA LYS A 77 -5.10 15.24 8.49
C LYS A 77 -4.45 16.27 9.40
N ALA A 78 -3.45 15.88 10.17
CA ALA A 78 -2.66 16.78 11.01
C ALA A 78 -1.62 17.60 10.22
N LYS A 79 -1.48 17.35 8.91
CA LYS A 79 -0.47 17.99 8.04
C LYS A 79 0.97 17.76 8.50
N VAL A 80 1.20 16.73 9.30
CA VAL A 80 2.54 16.31 9.74
C VAL A 80 3.26 15.59 8.59
N ARG A 81 2.48 14.93 7.73
CA ARG A 81 2.99 14.22 6.55
C ARG A 81 2.21 14.60 5.31
N SER A 82 2.93 14.82 4.23
CA SER A 82 2.37 15.02 2.88
C SER A 82 2.84 13.89 1.96
N GLY A 83 2.06 13.60 0.95
CA GLY A 83 2.38 12.63 -0.10
C GLY A 83 1.61 12.95 -1.37
N ASP A 84 1.92 12.23 -2.44
CA ASP A 84 1.24 12.34 -3.72
C ASP A 84 0.21 11.21 -3.89
N VAL A 85 0.57 10.00 -3.45
CA VAL A 85 -0.28 8.80 -3.50
C VAL A 85 -0.48 8.24 -2.10
N PHE A 86 -1.68 7.76 -1.84
CA PHE A 86 -2.02 7.02 -0.62
C PHE A 86 -2.53 5.62 -0.97
N ILE A 87 -1.91 4.60 -0.37
CA ILE A 87 -2.30 3.19 -0.51
C ILE A 87 -2.67 2.68 0.87
N SER A 88 -3.91 2.23 1.03
CA SER A 88 -4.40 1.72 2.31
C SER A 88 -4.71 0.22 2.25
N ALA A 89 -4.69 -0.43 3.41
CA ALA A 89 -5.14 -1.82 3.58
C ALA A 89 -6.65 -1.93 3.88
N SER A 90 -7.38 -0.80 3.84
CA SER A 90 -8.82 -0.78 4.15
C SER A 90 -9.55 0.40 3.54
N PRO A 91 -10.64 0.18 2.76
CA PRO A 91 -11.53 1.25 2.30
C PRO A 91 -12.09 2.13 3.42
N LYS A 92 -12.14 1.61 4.66
CA LYS A 92 -12.56 2.40 5.82
C LYS A 92 -11.54 3.52 6.15
N ALA A 93 -10.24 3.29 5.93
CA ALA A 93 -9.23 4.32 6.10
C ALA A 93 -9.37 5.42 5.04
N ASP A 94 -9.61 5.05 3.78
CA ASP A 94 -9.87 6.04 2.70
C ASP A 94 -11.11 6.88 3.00
N ALA A 95 -12.15 6.29 3.54
CA ALA A 95 -13.37 7.02 3.92
C ALA A 95 -13.09 8.15 4.92
N LEU A 96 -12.07 8.01 5.79
CA LEU A 96 -11.65 9.05 6.75
C LEU A 96 -10.93 10.23 6.09
N LEU A 97 -10.52 10.11 4.84
CA LEU A 97 -9.89 11.18 4.05
C LEU A 97 -10.85 11.82 3.05
N ARG A 98 -12.03 11.23 2.84
CA ARG A 98 -12.97 11.65 1.79
C ARG A 98 -14.09 12.52 2.33
N GLY A 99 -14.41 13.56 1.56
CA GLY A 99 -15.52 14.48 1.80
C GLY A 99 -15.24 15.60 2.80
N PRO A 100 -16.08 16.66 2.79
CA PRO A 100 -15.83 17.89 3.55
C PRO A 100 -15.69 17.66 5.07
N GLY A 101 -16.49 16.77 5.64
CA GLY A 101 -16.44 16.43 7.07
C GLY A 101 -15.13 15.76 7.51
N ASN A 102 -14.34 15.25 6.57
CA ASN A 102 -13.07 14.59 6.80
C ASN A 102 -11.85 15.38 6.30
N GLY A 103 -12.05 16.63 5.87
CA GLY A 103 -10.99 17.49 5.34
C GLY A 103 -10.74 17.34 3.83
N ASP A 104 -11.49 16.48 3.16
CA ASP A 104 -11.56 16.33 1.70
C ASP A 104 -10.20 16.11 1.00
N TRP A 105 -9.37 15.26 1.59
CA TRP A 105 -8.01 14.96 1.12
C TRP A 105 -7.95 14.10 -0.13
N ILE A 106 -8.97 13.27 -0.38
CA ILE A 106 -9.15 12.48 -1.60
C ILE A 106 -10.59 12.62 -2.12
N SER A 107 -10.74 12.53 -3.45
CA SER A 107 -12.07 12.52 -4.09
C SER A 107 -12.52 11.13 -4.47
N TRP A 108 -11.58 10.22 -4.65
CA TRP A 108 -11.78 8.85 -5.09
C TRP A 108 -10.69 7.94 -4.56
N TYR A 109 -10.94 6.66 -4.56
CA TYR A 109 -9.95 5.59 -4.45
C TYR A 109 -10.38 4.40 -5.31
N ALA A 110 -9.43 3.55 -5.70
CA ALA A 110 -9.70 2.30 -6.39
C ALA A 110 -9.19 1.12 -5.56
N THR A 111 -10.03 0.09 -5.38
CA THR A 111 -9.57 -1.19 -4.82
C THR A 111 -8.79 -1.95 -5.88
N PHE A 112 -7.69 -2.65 -5.52
CA PHE A 112 -6.88 -3.37 -6.50
C PHE A 112 -6.36 -4.73 -6.04
N ALA A 113 -6.35 -5.00 -4.73
CA ALA A 113 -5.85 -6.28 -4.19
C ALA A 113 -6.51 -6.64 -2.86
N LYS A 114 -6.35 -7.91 -2.47
CA LYS A 114 -6.72 -8.42 -1.14
C LYS A 114 -5.61 -9.31 -0.59
N ALA A 115 -5.54 -9.40 0.76
CA ALA A 115 -4.75 -10.40 1.46
C ALA A 115 -5.51 -10.96 2.67
N PRO A 116 -5.67 -12.28 2.80
CA PRO A 116 -6.25 -12.89 3.98
C PRO A 116 -5.48 -12.56 5.25
N LEU A 117 -6.19 -12.40 6.36
CA LEU A 117 -5.60 -12.38 7.69
C LEU A 117 -5.30 -13.82 8.13
N VAL A 118 -4.10 -14.06 8.60
CA VAL A 118 -3.61 -15.36 9.05
C VAL A 118 -2.88 -15.21 10.40
N ILE A 119 -2.67 -16.31 11.09
CA ILE A 119 -1.71 -16.36 12.20
C ILE A 119 -0.39 -16.89 11.64
N GLY A 120 0.65 -16.05 11.69
CA GLY A 120 2.03 -16.48 11.49
C GLY A 120 2.65 -16.89 12.81
N TYR A 121 3.49 -17.92 12.81
CA TYR A 121 4.16 -18.37 14.03
C TYR A 121 5.65 -18.60 13.81
N ASN A 122 6.42 -18.39 14.87
CA ASN A 122 7.86 -18.65 14.86
C ASN A 122 8.09 -20.17 14.84
N PRO A 123 8.74 -20.74 13.79
CA PRO A 123 8.97 -22.17 13.68
C PRO A 123 9.89 -22.73 14.78
N HIS A 124 10.65 -21.88 15.46
CA HIS A 124 11.53 -22.23 16.57
C HIS A 124 10.89 -22.06 17.96
N SER A 125 9.65 -21.57 18.02
CA SER A 125 8.90 -21.48 19.27
C SER A 125 8.53 -22.86 19.82
N SER A 126 8.47 -22.99 21.15
CA SER A 126 7.95 -24.19 21.82
C SER A 126 6.49 -24.49 21.46
N PHE A 127 5.74 -23.50 20.97
CA PHE A 127 4.36 -23.62 20.52
C PHE A 127 4.23 -24.05 19.04
N ALA A 128 5.32 -24.06 18.25
CA ALA A 128 5.26 -24.34 16.81
C ALA A 128 4.61 -25.70 16.46
N ALA A 129 4.89 -26.74 17.25
CA ALA A 129 4.28 -28.05 17.05
C ALA A 129 2.76 -28.02 17.30
N GLN A 130 2.30 -27.20 18.24
CA GLN A 130 0.89 -27.08 18.56
C GLN A 130 0.09 -26.38 17.42
N PHE A 131 0.63 -25.36 16.78
CA PHE A 131 0.01 -24.72 15.61
C PHE A 131 -0.21 -25.70 14.44
N ARG A 132 0.59 -26.76 14.33
CA ARG A 132 0.41 -27.84 13.33
C ARG A 132 -0.60 -28.91 13.73
N ALA A 133 -0.81 -29.08 15.03
CA ALA A 133 -1.58 -30.20 15.58
C ALA A 133 -2.94 -29.82 16.16
N LYS A 134 -3.11 -28.57 16.58
CA LYS A 134 -4.32 -28.08 17.26
C LYS A 134 -4.96 -26.94 16.49
N PRO A 135 -6.26 -26.67 16.69
CA PRO A 135 -6.90 -25.45 16.21
C PRO A 135 -6.19 -24.19 16.74
N TRP A 136 -6.02 -23.20 15.88
CA TRP A 136 -5.31 -21.95 16.22
C TRP A 136 -5.83 -21.26 17.49
N TYR A 137 -7.16 -21.31 17.69
CA TYR A 137 -7.83 -20.66 18.83
C TYR A 137 -7.53 -21.33 20.17
N GLU A 138 -7.11 -22.57 20.18
CA GLU A 138 -6.60 -23.23 21.39
C GLU A 138 -5.17 -22.76 21.70
N VAL A 139 -4.33 -22.68 20.66
CA VAL A 139 -2.91 -22.36 20.82
C VAL A 139 -2.69 -20.93 21.28
N ILE A 140 -3.39 -19.94 20.68
CA ILE A 140 -3.19 -18.52 21.06
C ILE A 140 -3.71 -18.17 22.46
N THR A 141 -4.41 -19.09 23.11
CA THR A 141 -4.90 -18.93 24.50
C THR A 141 -4.11 -19.76 25.51
N GLU A 142 -3.07 -20.48 25.07
CA GLU A 142 -2.20 -21.25 25.97
C GLU A 142 -1.42 -20.30 26.91
N PRO A 143 -1.25 -20.71 28.18
CA PRO A 143 -0.46 -19.92 29.13
C PRO A 143 0.99 -19.71 28.66
N GLY A 144 1.45 -18.48 28.73
CA GLY A 144 2.83 -18.11 28.41
C GLY A 144 3.12 -17.89 26.93
N ILE A 145 2.16 -18.09 26.02
CA ILE A 145 2.34 -17.75 24.61
C ILE A 145 2.44 -16.22 24.43
N ARG A 146 3.41 -15.79 23.62
CA ARG A 146 3.63 -14.38 23.26
C ARG A 146 3.05 -14.11 21.89
N VAL A 147 1.88 -13.47 21.83
CA VAL A 147 1.21 -13.14 20.58
C VAL A 147 1.31 -11.66 20.30
N GLY A 148 1.69 -11.32 19.07
CA GLY A 148 1.79 -9.94 18.58
C GLY A 148 0.57 -9.53 17.76
N VAL A 149 0.13 -8.29 17.97
CA VAL A 149 -0.94 -7.63 17.19
C VAL A 149 -0.55 -6.17 16.91
N THR A 150 -1.26 -5.51 16.01
CA THR A 150 -1.13 -4.08 15.78
C THR A 150 -2.24 -3.30 16.51
N ASP A 151 -2.04 -1.99 16.73
CA ASP A 151 -3.02 -1.14 17.40
C ASP A 151 -4.27 -0.97 16.53
N PRO A 152 -5.45 -1.39 17.00
CA PRO A 152 -6.70 -1.28 16.23
C PRO A 152 -7.15 0.17 15.97
N LYS A 153 -6.58 1.15 16.67
CA LYS A 153 -6.86 2.57 16.44
C LYS A 153 -6.01 3.15 15.31
N LEU A 154 -4.83 2.60 15.10
CA LEU A 154 -3.82 3.13 14.18
C LEU A 154 -3.71 2.29 12.90
N ASP A 155 -4.06 1.00 12.98
CA ASP A 155 -3.86 0.06 11.88
C ASP A 155 -5.11 -0.78 11.56
N PRO A 156 -5.50 -0.88 10.28
CA PRO A 156 -6.57 -1.76 9.81
C PRO A 156 -6.40 -3.23 10.19
N LYS A 157 -5.16 -3.76 10.25
CA LYS A 157 -4.88 -5.15 10.63
C LYS A 157 -5.27 -5.40 12.10
N GLY A 158 -4.90 -4.50 13.00
CA GLY A 158 -5.30 -4.58 14.41
C GLY A 158 -6.82 -4.55 14.59
N LYS A 159 -7.49 -3.66 13.84
CA LYS A 159 -8.96 -3.60 13.83
C LYS A 159 -9.57 -4.88 13.30
N LEU A 160 -9.07 -5.40 12.18
CA LEU A 160 -9.53 -6.64 11.56
C LEU A 160 -9.29 -7.84 12.48
N THR A 161 -8.14 -7.88 13.18
CA THR A 161 -7.82 -8.90 14.19
C THR A 161 -8.83 -8.88 15.34
N THR A 162 -9.15 -7.69 15.85
CA THR A 162 -10.16 -7.53 16.92
C THR A 162 -11.54 -8.01 16.47
N GLU A 163 -11.97 -7.60 15.28
CA GLU A 163 -13.24 -8.03 14.69
C GLU A 163 -13.26 -9.55 14.46
N ALA A 164 -12.16 -10.14 13.99
CA ALA A 164 -12.03 -11.58 13.74
C ALA A 164 -12.08 -12.41 15.04
N LEU A 165 -11.34 -11.99 16.07
CA LEU A 165 -11.36 -12.68 17.37
C LEU A 165 -12.73 -12.59 18.07
N THR A 166 -13.39 -11.43 18.00
CA THR A 166 -14.74 -11.25 18.52
C THR A 166 -15.73 -12.18 17.82
N LYS A 167 -15.64 -12.25 16.48
CA LYS A 167 -16.49 -13.14 15.68
C LYS A 167 -16.20 -14.61 15.96
N ALA A 168 -14.92 -14.99 16.06
CA ALA A 168 -14.52 -16.35 16.43
C ALA A 168 -15.01 -16.75 17.81
N ALA A 169 -14.90 -15.85 18.79
CA ALA A 169 -15.41 -16.07 20.15
C ALA A 169 -16.90 -16.44 20.16
N ALA A 170 -17.71 -15.73 19.36
CA ALA A 170 -19.14 -16.01 19.23
C ALA A 170 -19.40 -17.33 18.48
N MET A 171 -18.75 -17.55 17.32
CA MET A 171 -18.98 -18.73 16.48
C MET A 171 -18.53 -20.03 17.13
N LEU A 172 -17.47 -20.00 17.92
CA LEU A 172 -16.87 -21.18 18.56
C LEU A 172 -17.32 -21.35 20.01
N SER A 173 -18.16 -20.45 20.53
CA SER A 173 -18.54 -20.41 21.96
C SER A 173 -17.32 -20.33 22.89
N ARG A 174 -16.29 -19.56 22.49
CA ARG A 174 -15.01 -19.38 23.18
C ARG A 174 -14.82 -17.91 23.62
N PRO A 175 -15.47 -17.46 24.69
CA PRO A 175 -15.36 -16.07 25.15
C PRO A 175 -13.94 -15.67 25.61
N ASP A 176 -13.08 -16.64 25.89
CA ASP A 176 -11.68 -16.46 26.21
C ASP A 176 -10.89 -15.83 25.03
N LEU A 177 -11.27 -16.09 23.77
CA LEU A 177 -10.63 -15.47 22.59
C LEU A 177 -10.74 -13.94 22.60
N ALA A 178 -11.90 -13.40 22.96
CA ALA A 178 -12.07 -11.95 23.06
C ALA A 178 -11.25 -11.36 24.22
N ARG A 179 -11.08 -12.11 25.33
CA ARG A 179 -10.26 -11.70 26.48
C ARG A 179 -8.77 -11.80 26.18
N ALA A 180 -8.33 -12.80 25.40
CA ALA A 180 -6.93 -13.01 25.03
C ALA A 180 -6.32 -11.79 24.33
N LEU A 181 -7.12 -11.03 23.59
CA LEU A 181 -6.66 -9.81 22.92
C LEU A 181 -6.02 -8.80 23.90
N ALA A 182 -6.52 -8.72 25.14
CA ALA A 182 -5.97 -7.83 26.16
C ALA A 182 -4.60 -8.27 26.70
N THR A 183 -4.19 -9.51 26.42
CA THR A 183 -2.89 -10.07 26.83
C THR A 183 -1.84 -10.01 25.72
N PHE A 184 -2.24 -9.68 24.50
CA PHE A 184 -1.35 -9.63 23.35
C PHE A 184 -0.48 -8.38 23.36
N SER A 185 0.74 -8.51 22.88
CA SER A 185 1.66 -7.38 22.75
C SER A 185 1.34 -6.55 21.51
N VAL A 186 1.21 -5.24 21.67
CA VAL A 186 0.88 -4.31 20.58
C VAL A 186 2.17 -3.70 20.03
N TYR A 187 2.31 -3.74 18.69
CA TYR A 187 3.45 -3.17 17.96
C TYR A 187 2.97 -2.33 16.77
N PRO A 188 3.80 -1.37 16.30
CA PRO A 188 3.61 -0.78 14.99
C PRO A 188 3.59 -1.85 13.90
N GLU A 189 2.84 -1.60 12.82
CA GLU A 189 2.63 -2.59 11.75
C GLU A 189 3.96 -3.04 11.12
N GLU A 190 4.82 -2.10 10.79
CA GLU A 190 6.12 -2.32 10.16
C GLU A 190 7.13 -3.07 11.05
N ALA A 191 6.90 -3.12 12.36
CA ALA A 191 7.79 -3.78 13.31
C ALA A 191 7.40 -5.23 13.64
N LEU A 192 6.13 -5.62 13.38
CA LEU A 192 5.58 -6.88 13.88
C LEU A 192 6.30 -8.12 13.32
N VAL A 193 6.62 -8.12 12.03
CA VAL A 193 7.36 -9.20 11.36
C VAL A 193 8.73 -9.39 12.03
N GLY A 194 9.52 -8.33 12.14
CA GLY A 194 10.85 -8.40 12.74
C GLY A 194 10.83 -8.87 14.20
N ARG A 195 9.76 -8.57 14.96
CA ARG A 195 9.58 -9.08 16.34
C ARG A 195 9.38 -10.59 16.38
N LEU A 196 8.62 -11.13 15.43
CA LEU A 196 8.43 -12.58 15.31
C LEU A 196 9.73 -13.28 14.92
N GLU A 197 10.44 -12.77 13.92
CA GLU A 197 11.70 -13.32 13.42
C GLU A 197 12.81 -13.29 14.47
N ALA A 198 12.87 -12.22 15.26
CA ALA A 198 13.80 -12.09 16.38
C ALA A 198 13.46 -13.01 17.58
N GLY A 199 12.41 -13.83 17.49
CA GLY A 199 12.01 -14.75 18.56
C GLY A 199 11.41 -14.05 19.78
N GLN A 200 11.03 -12.77 19.68
CA GLN A 200 10.37 -12.03 20.74
C GLN A 200 8.90 -12.40 20.86
N LEU A 201 8.32 -12.94 19.79
CA LEU A 201 6.97 -13.45 19.69
C LEU A 201 6.97 -14.93 19.32
N ASP A 202 5.97 -15.65 19.77
CA ASP A 202 5.69 -17.04 19.38
C ASP A 202 4.75 -17.08 18.17
N ALA A 203 3.82 -16.11 18.08
CA ALA A 203 2.88 -15.96 16.98
C ALA A 203 2.46 -14.49 16.83
N GLY A 204 1.80 -14.18 15.73
CA GLY A 204 1.21 -12.87 15.48
C GLY A 204 0.15 -12.94 14.39
N PHE A 205 -0.66 -11.88 14.29
CA PHE A 205 -1.62 -11.73 13.21
C PHE A 205 -1.00 -10.94 12.08
N PHE A 206 -0.96 -11.55 10.89
CA PHE A 206 -0.35 -11.01 9.68
C PHE A 206 -1.32 -11.07 8.52
N TYR A 207 -1.08 -10.28 7.49
CA TYR A 207 -1.66 -10.58 6.19
C TYR A 207 -0.83 -11.67 5.50
N SER A 208 -1.46 -12.47 4.65
CA SER A 208 -0.81 -13.61 3.99
C SER A 208 0.41 -13.21 3.14
N ASN A 209 0.40 -12.01 2.55
CA ASN A 209 1.54 -11.50 1.79
C ASN A 209 2.78 -11.27 2.67
N GLU A 210 2.61 -10.62 3.83
CA GLU A 210 3.72 -10.38 4.78
C GLU A 210 4.36 -11.72 5.21
N ALA A 211 3.52 -12.68 5.58
CA ALA A 211 3.99 -13.99 6.00
C ALA A 211 4.68 -14.75 4.86
N SER A 212 4.13 -14.68 3.63
CA SER A 212 4.69 -15.33 2.46
C SER A 212 6.06 -14.77 2.09
N GLU A 213 6.22 -13.45 2.10
CA GLU A 213 7.46 -12.75 1.78
C GLU A 213 8.62 -13.13 2.70
N GLN A 214 8.33 -13.36 3.97
CA GLN A 214 9.32 -13.71 4.99
C GLN A 214 9.35 -15.22 5.31
N HIS A 215 8.68 -16.03 4.51
CA HIS A 215 8.62 -17.49 4.69
C HIS A 215 8.13 -17.91 6.09
N ILE A 216 7.30 -17.07 6.71
CA ILE A 216 6.70 -17.34 8.02
C ILE A 216 5.64 -18.43 7.85
N PRO A 217 5.70 -19.55 8.56
CA PRO A 217 4.66 -20.56 8.52
C PRO A 217 3.36 -20.01 9.12
N THR A 218 2.23 -20.33 8.48
CA THR A 218 0.93 -19.77 8.84
C THR A 218 -0.14 -20.82 9.08
N VAL A 219 -1.15 -20.44 9.86
CA VAL A 219 -2.42 -21.16 9.96
C VAL A 219 -3.57 -20.19 9.65
N PRO A 220 -4.60 -20.65 8.91
CA PRO A 220 -5.78 -19.82 8.62
C PRO A 220 -6.63 -19.64 9.87
N ILE A 221 -7.30 -18.49 9.98
CA ILE A 221 -8.19 -18.18 11.13
C ILE A 221 -9.62 -18.73 10.95
N THR A 222 -9.75 -19.94 10.42
CA THR A 222 -11.06 -20.60 10.27
C THR A 222 -11.76 -20.77 11.62
N PRO A 223 -13.11 -20.65 11.68
CA PRO A 223 -14.06 -20.47 10.58
C PRO A 223 -14.28 -19.01 10.15
N VAL A 224 -13.50 -18.06 10.65
CA VAL A 224 -13.64 -16.64 10.32
C VAL A 224 -12.86 -16.34 9.04
N ALA A 225 -13.53 -15.73 8.05
CA ALA A 225 -12.86 -15.15 6.89
C ALA A 225 -12.67 -13.64 7.14
N ALA A 226 -11.43 -13.20 7.15
CA ALA A 226 -11.05 -11.79 7.27
C ALA A 226 -9.91 -11.49 6.28
N SER A 227 -9.96 -10.34 5.61
CA SER A 227 -8.96 -9.97 4.61
C SER A 227 -8.77 -8.47 4.56
N ALA A 228 -7.53 -8.01 4.37
CA ALA A 228 -7.29 -6.66 3.89
C ALA A 228 -7.92 -6.48 2.50
N THR A 229 -8.33 -5.26 2.21
CA THR A 229 -8.68 -4.83 0.85
C THR A 229 -7.83 -3.60 0.56
N TYR A 230 -6.87 -3.76 -0.32
CA TYR A 230 -5.95 -2.67 -0.67
C TYR A 230 -6.57 -1.72 -1.67
N THR A 231 -6.35 -0.44 -1.43
CA THR A 231 -6.85 0.68 -2.21
C THR A 231 -5.71 1.60 -2.60
N VAL A 232 -5.90 2.36 -3.66
CA VAL A 232 -5.00 3.44 -4.06
C VAL A 232 -5.78 4.70 -4.38
N ALA A 233 -5.26 5.84 -3.97
CA ALA A 233 -5.80 7.17 -4.24
C ALA A 233 -4.68 8.17 -4.53
N ILE A 234 -4.98 9.23 -5.28
CA ILE A 234 -4.13 10.42 -5.39
C ILE A 234 -4.61 11.44 -4.36
N LEU A 235 -3.69 11.98 -3.58
CA LEU A 235 -3.99 13.04 -2.61
C LEU A 235 -4.22 14.37 -3.33
N LYS A 236 -5.22 15.15 -2.91
CA LYS A 236 -5.54 16.47 -3.52
C LYS A 236 -4.41 17.49 -3.40
N GLY A 237 -3.55 17.33 -2.41
CA GLY A 237 -2.36 18.16 -2.21
C GLY A 237 -1.08 17.58 -2.82
N ALA A 238 -1.19 16.66 -3.79
CA ALA A 238 -0.03 16.08 -4.47
C ALA A 238 0.87 17.18 -5.03
N ARG A 239 2.16 17.10 -4.71
CA ARG A 239 3.18 18.04 -5.22
C ARG A 239 3.63 17.69 -6.63
N ASN A 240 3.55 16.39 -6.95
CA ASN A 240 3.85 15.85 -8.28
C ASN A 240 2.62 15.08 -8.81
N PRO A 241 1.56 15.77 -9.27
CA PRO A 241 0.33 15.12 -9.72
C PRO A 241 0.54 14.23 -10.95
N ASP A 242 1.43 14.61 -11.87
CA ASP A 242 1.75 13.82 -13.06
C ASP A 242 2.49 12.53 -12.68
N GLY A 243 3.46 12.62 -11.79
CA GLY A 243 4.15 11.47 -11.22
C GLY A 243 3.22 10.56 -10.41
N ALA A 244 2.28 11.14 -9.66
CA ALA A 244 1.25 10.38 -8.95
C ALA A 244 0.36 9.59 -9.93
N GLU A 245 -0.05 10.21 -11.03
CA GLU A 245 -0.81 9.54 -12.10
C GLU A 245 0.01 8.41 -12.73
N ALA A 246 1.28 8.67 -13.04
CA ALA A 246 2.19 7.67 -13.59
C ALA A 246 2.38 6.49 -12.63
N PHE A 247 2.53 6.76 -11.34
CA PHE A 247 2.67 5.73 -10.32
C PHE A 247 1.41 4.87 -10.19
N VAL A 248 0.23 5.47 -10.11
CA VAL A 248 -1.04 4.72 -10.04
C VAL A 248 -1.23 3.86 -11.29
N ARG A 249 -0.92 4.39 -12.48
CA ARG A 249 -0.97 3.63 -13.73
C ARG A 249 0.00 2.45 -13.72
N TYR A 250 1.21 2.66 -13.22
CA TYR A 250 2.22 1.60 -13.05
C TYR A 250 1.73 0.53 -12.07
N LEU A 251 1.26 0.91 -10.88
CA LEU A 251 0.78 0.01 -9.83
C LEU A 251 -0.37 -0.89 -10.31
N LEU A 252 -1.29 -0.33 -11.10
CA LEU A 252 -2.44 -1.07 -11.65
C LEU A 252 -2.09 -1.80 -12.97
N GLY A 253 -0.90 -1.59 -13.51
CA GLY A 253 -0.42 -2.18 -14.76
C GLY A 253 0.03 -3.63 -14.63
N PRO A 254 0.26 -4.32 -15.78
CA PRO A 254 0.55 -5.76 -15.80
C PRO A 254 1.81 -6.15 -14.99
N ALA A 255 2.88 -5.37 -15.09
CA ALA A 255 4.14 -5.67 -14.39
C ALA A 255 3.96 -5.67 -12.87
N ALA A 256 3.37 -4.59 -12.32
CA ALA A 256 3.11 -4.50 -10.89
C ALA A 256 2.11 -5.56 -10.42
N ARG A 257 1.09 -5.88 -11.22
CA ARG A 257 0.14 -6.97 -10.91
C ARG A 257 0.84 -8.31 -10.75
N THR A 258 1.77 -8.65 -11.65
CA THR A 258 2.56 -9.88 -11.56
C THR A 258 3.42 -9.91 -10.30
N THR A 259 4.06 -8.78 -9.96
CA THR A 259 4.83 -8.63 -8.73
C THR A 259 3.95 -8.82 -7.49
N LEU A 260 2.82 -8.13 -7.40
CA LEU A 260 1.87 -8.27 -6.29
C LEU A 260 1.38 -9.72 -6.10
N GLN A 261 1.07 -10.42 -7.21
CA GLN A 261 0.66 -11.84 -7.16
C GLN A 261 1.77 -12.74 -6.64
N ARG A 262 3.02 -12.52 -7.07
CA ARG A 262 4.20 -13.26 -6.59
C ARG A 262 4.42 -13.08 -5.08
N HIS A 263 4.07 -11.90 -4.55
CA HIS A 263 4.08 -11.59 -3.12
C HIS A 263 2.81 -12.05 -2.37
N GLY A 264 1.99 -12.91 -2.97
CA GLY A 264 0.84 -13.54 -2.28
C GLY A 264 -0.41 -12.66 -2.16
N LEU A 265 -0.48 -11.53 -2.87
CA LEU A 265 -1.70 -10.75 -2.93
C LEU A 265 -2.66 -11.29 -4.00
N ALA A 266 -3.93 -11.40 -3.64
CA ALA A 266 -5.00 -11.66 -4.61
C ALA A 266 -5.32 -10.36 -5.35
N VAL A 267 -4.76 -10.19 -6.55
CA VAL A 267 -4.97 -8.99 -7.37
C VAL A 267 -6.37 -9.00 -7.98
N LEU A 268 -7.08 -7.90 -7.81
CA LEU A 268 -8.46 -7.70 -8.27
C LEU A 268 -8.48 -6.86 -9.57
N ALA A 269 -9.59 -6.94 -10.29
CA ALA A 269 -9.95 -5.88 -11.22
C ALA A 269 -10.17 -4.60 -10.41
N PRO A 270 -9.52 -3.47 -10.79
CA PRO A 270 -9.71 -2.24 -10.06
C PRO A 270 -11.16 -1.79 -10.03
N ALA A 271 -11.65 -1.36 -8.86
CA ALA A 271 -13.01 -0.90 -8.68
C ALA A 271 -13.00 0.49 -8.02
N LEU A 272 -13.52 1.47 -8.74
CA LEU A 272 -13.59 2.86 -8.30
C LEU A 272 -14.65 3.06 -7.22
N THR A 273 -14.33 3.86 -6.24
CA THR A 273 -15.25 4.43 -5.25
C THR A 273 -15.03 5.92 -5.14
N GLY A 274 -16.09 6.72 -5.27
CA GLY A 274 -16.05 8.17 -5.19
C GLY A 274 -16.32 8.85 -6.52
N SER A 275 -15.75 10.04 -6.74
CA SER A 275 -16.03 10.87 -7.91
C SER A 275 -15.25 10.42 -9.14
N ALA A 276 -15.92 9.82 -10.11
CA ALA A 276 -15.32 9.47 -11.41
C ALA A 276 -14.84 10.73 -12.17
N ALA A 277 -15.51 11.86 -12.00
CA ALA A 277 -15.11 13.12 -12.63
C ALA A 277 -13.77 13.65 -12.10
N ALA A 278 -13.40 13.31 -10.87
CA ALA A 278 -12.14 13.71 -10.24
C ALA A 278 -10.98 12.76 -10.57
N VAL A 279 -11.23 11.65 -11.26
CA VAL A 279 -10.17 10.74 -11.73
C VAL A 279 -9.47 11.38 -12.93
N PRO A 280 -8.13 11.51 -12.93
CA PRO A 280 -7.36 11.96 -14.07
C PRO A 280 -7.73 11.18 -15.34
N ALA A 281 -7.81 11.88 -16.48
CA ALA A 281 -8.28 11.28 -17.72
C ALA A 281 -7.50 10.02 -18.12
N GLY A 282 -6.18 10.03 -17.91
CA GLY A 282 -5.30 8.91 -18.22
C GLY A 282 -5.41 7.71 -17.26
N LEU A 283 -6.17 7.84 -16.15
CA LEU A 283 -6.41 6.74 -15.20
C LEU A 283 -7.81 6.13 -15.29
N ARG A 284 -8.76 6.77 -15.98
CA ARG A 284 -10.16 6.34 -15.94
C ARG A 284 -10.37 4.88 -16.29
N SER A 285 -9.77 4.41 -17.38
CA SER A 285 -9.84 2.99 -17.75
C SER A 285 -9.12 2.07 -16.75
N ALA A 286 -8.00 2.53 -16.19
CA ALA A 286 -7.22 1.73 -15.23
C ALA A 286 -7.93 1.52 -13.89
N VAL A 287 -8.78 2.45 -13.47
CA VAL A 287 -9.52 2.38 -12.19
C VAL A 287 -10.98 1.91 -12.35
N GLY A 288 -11.40 1.51 -13.54
CA GLY A 288 -12.77 1.06 -13.80
C GLY A 288 -13.80 2.20 -13.80
N ALA A 289 -13.39 3.40 -14.24
CA ALA A 289 -14.24 4.59 -14.35
C ALA A 289 -14.76 4.83 -15.79
N GLY A 290 -14.60 3.84 -16.69
CA GLY A 290 -15.04 3.90 -18.09
C GLY A 290 -16.45 3.41 -18.30
#